data_aba9d61721859b0c719310fac1987ae8
#
_entry.id   aba9d61721859b0c719310fac1987ae8
#
_cell.length_a   1.000
_cell.length_b   1.000
_cell.length_c   1.000
_cell.angle_alpha   90.00
_cell.angle_beta   90.00
_cell.angle_gamma   90.00
#
_symmetry.space_group_name_H-M   'P 1'
#
loop_
_entity.id
_entity.type
_entity.pdbx_description
1 polymer ?
#
loop_
_entity_poly.entity_id
_entity_poly.type
_entity_poly.pdbx_seq_one_letter_code
_entity_poly.pdbx_strand_id
1 'polypeptide(L)'
;MDKIKLTPKQERFCQVYIETGNASEAYRQAYNASRTKPEVVAVKASQMLANGKVAVRIDALRALHQKRHEITVDDLVKELEEAR
;
A
#
# COMPACT_ATOMS: atom_id res chain seq x y z
N MET A 1 10.64 17.74 -3.99
CA MET A 1 11.81 17.13 -3.86
C MET A 1 11.78 15.78 -3.34
N ASP A 2 12.26 14.88 -4.06
CA ASP A 2 12.20 13.59 -3.74
C ASP A 2 13.36 13.15 -3.06
N LYS A 3 13.33 12.98 -1.80
CA LYS A 3 14.37 12.44 -1.05
C LYS A 3 14.35 10.96 -1.04
N ILE A 4 13.21 10.37 -1.35
CA ILE A 4 13.09 8.93 -1.36
C ILE A 4 12.93 8.48 -2.77
N LYS A 5 13.93 7.74 -3.25
CA LYS A 5 13.88 7.22 -4.59
C LYS A 5 13.66 5.74 -4.52
N LEU A 6 12.51 5.31 -4.93
CA LEU A 6 12.20 3.89 -5.01
C LEU A 6 12.34 3.41 -6.45
N THR A 7 12.72 2.15 -6.61
CA THR A 7 12.68 1.56 -7.94
C THR A 7 11.22 1.41 -8.34
N PRO A 8 10.95 1.31 -9.65
CA PRO A 8 9.56 1.11 -10.08
C PRO A 8 8.89 -0.08 -9.42
N LYS A 9 9.64 -1.15 -9.20
CA LYS A 9 9.09 -2.33 -8.56
C LYS A 9 8.78 -2.08 -7.10
N GLN A 10 9.62 -1.34 -6.41
CA GLN A 10 9.35 -1.00 -5.02
C GLN A 10 8.11 -0.11 -4.91
N GLU A 11 7.97 0.83 -5.81
CA GLU A 11 6.80 1.68 -5.81
C GLU A 11 5.54 0.86 -6.07
N ARG A 12 5.60 -0.06 -7.02
CA ARG A 12 4.47 -0.91 -7.31
C ARG A 12 4.10 -1.76 -6.10
N PHE A 13 5.10 -2.28 -5.41
CA PHE A 13 4.87 -3.05 -4.20
C PHE A 13 4.07 -2.22 -3.20
N CYS A 14 4.47 -0.97 -2.99
CA CYS A 14 3.78 -0.11 -2.05
C CYS A 14 2.34 0.13 -2.47
N GLN A 15 2.11 0.41 -3.75
CA GLN A 15 0.77 0.68 -4.25
C GLN A 15 -0.14 -0.52 -4.06
N VAL A 16 0.34 -1.70 -4.45
CA VAL A 16 -0.48 -2.90 -4.33
C VAL A 16 -0.71 -3.26 -2.87
N TYR A 17 0.31 -3.08 -2.05
CA TYR A 17 0.16 -3.38 -0.64
C TYR A 17 -0.93 -2.52 0.01
N ILE A 18 -0.96 -1.24 -0.33
CA ILE A 18 -1.98 -0.35 0.20
C ILE A 18 -3.36 -0.77 -0.27
N GLU A 19 -3.46 -1.21 -1.52
CA GLU A 19 -4.76 -1.60 -2.07
C GLU A 19 -5.28 -2.92 -1.51
N THR A 20 -4.38 -3.88 -1.36
CA THR A 20 -4.80 -5.22 -0.96
C THR A 20 -4.62 -5.52 0.51
N GLY A 21 -3.69 -4.83 1.16
CA GLY A 21 -3.34 -5.15 2.52
C GLY A 21 -2.58 -6.45 2.65
N ASN A 22 -2.09 -6.98 1.54
CA ASN A 22 -1.42 -8.28 1.53
C ASN A 22 -0.03 -8.12 0.94
N ALA A 23 0.99 -8.21 1.79
CA ALA A 23 2.36 -7.98 1.35
C ALA A 23 2.84 -9.04 0.37
N SER A 24 2.44 -10.29 0.59
CA SER A 24 2.85 -11.37 -0.31
C SER A 24 2.29 -11.16 -1.71
N GLU A 25 1.04 -10.77 -1.79
CA GLU A 25 0.43 -10.52 -3.08
C GLU A 25 1.07 -9.31 -3.74
N ALA A 26 1.37 -8.27 -2.95
CA ALA A 26 2.04 -7.09 -3.48
C ALA A 26 3.39 -7.46 -4.06
N TYR A 27 4.13 -8.33 -3.38
CA TYR A 27 5.42 -8.74 -3.89
C TYR A 27 5.28 -9.53 -5.19
N ARG A 28 4.32 -10.45 -5.24
CA ARG A 28 4.11 -11.24 -6.45
C ARG A 28 3.82 -10.37 -7.65
N GLN A 29 2.97 -9.37 -7.48
CA GLN A 29 2.60 -8.50 -8.59
C GLN A 29 3.74 -7.57 -8.97
N ALA A 30 4.43 -7.03 -7.99
CA ALA A 30 5.48 -6.06 -8.27
C ALA A 30 6.68 -6.71 -8.92
N TYR A 31 7.01 -7.94 -8.51
CA TYR A 31 8.22 -8.61 -8.99
C TYR A 31 7.94 -9.80 -9.89
N ASN A 32 6.68 -9.95 -10.29
CA ASN A 32 6.31 -11.03 -11.21
C ASN A 32 6.79 -12.38 -10.67
N ALA A 33 6.53 -12.64 -9.41
CA ALA A 33 7.06 -13.80 -8.73
C ALA A 33 6.05 -14.94 -8.64
N SER A 34 5.31 -15.17 -9.72
CA SER A 34 4.27 -16.20 -9.71
C SER A 34 4.84 -17.59 -9.55
N ARG A 35 6.09 -17.79 -9.94
CA ARG A 35 6.71 -19.12 -9.83
C ARG A 35 7.52 -19.28 -8.55
N THR A 36 7.58 -18.25 -7.73
CA THR A 36 8.34 -18.32 -6.50
C THR A 36 7.52 -19.02 -5.43
N LYS A 37 8.18 -19.82 -4.61
CA LYS A 37 7.48 -20.52 -3.55
C LYS A 37 6.86 -19.55 -2.57
N PRO A 38 5.68 -19.87 -2.03
CA PRO A 38 5.01 -18.96 -1.10
C PRO A 38 5.87 -18.58 0.10
N GLU A 39 6.65 -19.52 0.63
CA GLU A 39 7.50 -19.22 1.76
C GLU A 39 8.53 -18.16 1.42
N VAL A 40 9.10 -18.27 0.21
CA VAL A 40 10.11 -17.31 -0.23
C VAL A 40 9.46 -15.95 -0.46
N VAL A 41 8.27 -15.94 -1.05
CA VAL A 41 7.56 -14.70 -1.27
C VAL A 41 7.28 -14.01 0.06
N ALA A 42 6.86 -14.77 1.06
CA ALA A 42 6.57 -14.19 2.37
C ALA A 42 7.80 -13.55 2.98
N VAL A 43 8.95 -14.22 2.88
CA VAL A 43 10.19 -13.69 3.40
C VAL A 43 10.59 -12.41 2.67
N LYS A 44 10.52 -12.43 1.34
CA LYS A 44 10.88 -11.26 0.55
C LYS A 44 9.95 -10.09 0.83
N ALA A 45 8.67 -10.38 0.96
CA ALA A 45 7.69 -9.33 1.27
C ALA A 45 7.98 -8.72 2.63
N SER A 46 8.31 -9.55 3.61
CA SER A 46 8.66 -9.05 4.94
C SER A 46 9.90 -8.16 4.87
N GLN A 47 10.89 -8.57 4.08
CA GLN A 47 12.09 -7.77 3.91
C GLN A 47 11.76 -6.42 3.27
N MET A 48 10.84 -6.42 2.33
CA MET A 48 10.40 -5.17 1.72
C MET A 48 9.79 -4.25 2.76
N LEU A 49 8.94 -4.79 3.61
CA LEU A 49 8.30 -3.98 4.64
C LEU A 49 9.30 -3.44 5.65
N ALA A 50 10.39 -4.16 5.85
CA ALA A 50 11.43 -3.72 6.77
C ALA A 50 12.37 -2.69 6.16
N ASN A 51 12.29 -2.50 4.85
CA ASN A 51 13.13 -1.52 4.17
C ASN A 51 12.64 -0.12 4.53
N GLY A 52 13.55 0.72 5.03
CA GLY A 52 13.16 2.04 5.51
C GLY A 52 12.48 2.90 4.47
N LYS A 53 13.01 2.90 3.25
CA LYS A 53 12.42 3.71 2.18
C LYS A 53 11.03 3.22 1.82
N VAL A 54 10.86 1.92 1.75
CA VAL A 54 9.56 1.33 1.44
C VAL A 54 8.57 1.63 2.55
N ALA A 55 8.99 1.49 3.79
CA ALA A 55 8.11 1.73 4.92
C ALA A 55 7.62 3.18 4.94
N VAL A 56 8.51 4.12 4.68
CA VAL A 56 8.14 5.53 4.65
C VAL A 56 7.12 5.80 3.54
N ARG A 57 7.36 5.20 2.38
CA ARG A 57 6.43 5.40 1.25
C ARG A 57 5.06 4.80 1.56
N ILE A 58 5.04 3.64 2.19
CA ILE A 58 3.78 3.00 2.57
C ILE A 58 3.02 3.89 3.55
N ASP A 59 3.71 4.45 4.52
CA ASP A 59 3.06 5.34 5.48
C ASP A 59 2.47 6.55 4.78
N ALA A 60 3.19 7.12 3.82
CA ALA A 60 2.70 8.27 3.07
C ALA A 60 1.45 7.92 2.28
N LEU A 61 1.46 6.76 1.63
CA LEU A 61 0.30 6.33 0.86
C LEU A 61 -0.90 6.02 1.75
N ARG A 62 -0.62 5.44 2.90
CA ARG A 62 -1.68 5.15 3.87
C ARG A 62 -2.37 6.43 4.32
N ALA A 63 -1.59 7.45 4.59
CA ALA A 63 -2.14 8.71 5.01
C ALA A 63 -3.04 9.30 3.93
N LEU A 64 -2.62 9.20 2.68
CA LEU A 64 -3.42 9.68 1.57
C LEU A 64 -4.74 8.93 1.46
N HIS A 65 -4.68 7.61 1.52
CA HIS A 65 -5.88 6.79 1.44
C HIS A 65 -6.83 7.07 2.60
N GLN A 66 -6.28 7.19 3.77
CA GLN A 66 -7.09 7.45 4.94
C GLN A 66 -7.81 8.78 4.82
N LYS A 67 -7.12 9.77 4.30
CA LYS A 67 -7.69 11.07 4.12
C LYS A 67 -8.86 11.04 3.16
N ARG A 68 -8.69 10.32 2.06
CA ARG A 68 -9.77 10.19 1.09
C ARG A 68 -10.96 9.48 1.67
N HIS A 69 -10.71 8.43 2.42
CA HIS A 69 -11.80 7.69 3.04
C HIS A 69 -12.54 8.53 4.05
N GLU A 70 -11.82 9.32 4.81
CA GLU A 70 -12.44 10.17 5.80
C GLU A 70 -13.36 11.19 5.16
N ILE A 71 -12.91 11.78 4.06
CA ILE A 71 -13.73 12.76 3.36
C ILE A 71 -14.98 12.12 2.83
N THR A 72 -14.86 10.93 2.26
CA THR A 72 -16.01 10.23 1.70
C THR A 72 -17.01 9.88 2.79
N VAL A 73 -16.52 9.38 3.91
CA VAL A 73 -17.41 9.00 5.00
C VAL A 73 -18.12 10.23 5.56
N ASP A 74 -17.39 11.33 5.69
CA ASP A 74 -18.00 12.55 6.17
C ASP A 74 -19.14 13.00 5.27
N ASP A 75 -18.93 12.94 3.96
CA ASP A 75 -19.95 13.31 3.02
C ASP A 75 -21.19 12.47 3.19
N LEU A 76 -21.01 11.17 3.33
CA LEU A 76 -22.12 10.27 3.50
C LEU A 76 -22.89 10.55 4.80
N VAL A 77 -22.15 10.78 5.86
CA VAL A 77 -22.78 11.05 7.14
C VAL A 77 -23.58 12.34 7.08
N LYS A 78 -23.02 13.35 6.44
CA LYS A 78 -23.74 14.62 6.31
C LYS A 78 -25.03 14.45 5.54
N GLU A 79 -24.96 13.70 4.45
CA GLU A 79 -26.15 13.50 3.65
C GLU A 79 -27.22 12.76 4.42
N LEU A 80 -26.82 11.77 5.19
CA LEU A 80 -27.79 11.03 5.98
C LEU A 80 -28.44 11.91 7.03
N GLU A 81 -27.63 12.75 7.65
CA GLU A 81 -28.18 13.62 8.69
C GLU A 81 -29.12 14.65 8.10
N GLU A 82 -28.77 15.17 6.94
CA GLU A 82 -29.60 16.16 6.29
C GLU A 82 -30.91 15.56 5.79
N ALA A 83 -30.87 14.31 5.45
CA ALA A 83 -32.07 13.65 4.95
C ALA A 83 -33.14 13.54 6.01
N ARG A 84 -32.77 13.67 7.27
CA ARG A 84 -33.74 13.64 8.32
C ARG A 84 -34.50 14.95 8.40
#